data_6b0df0c86ddc80cbc9959b521f257285
#
_entry.id   6b0df0c86ddc80cbc9959b521f257285
#
_cell.length_a   1.000
_cell.length_b   1.000
_cell.length_c   1.000
_cell.angle_alpha   90.00
_cell.angle_beta   90.00
_cell.angle_gamma   90.00
#
_symmetry.space_group_name_H-M   'P 1'
#
loop_
_entity.id
_entity.type
_entity.pdbx_description
1 polymer ?
#
loop_
_entity_poly.entity_id
_entity_poly.type
_entity_poly.pdbx_seq_one_letter_code
_entity_poly.pdbx_strand_id
1 'polypeptide(L)'
;EAQRIRLASQIGSGLTGVMYVLDEPSIGLHQRDNDRLLATLKRLRDLGNSVIVVEHDEDAIREADFVIDMGPGAGEHGGNVLIADTPEKVAACAESITGQYLSGKTAIAVPSERTPVNPERMLVLKGARGNNLKNVTLELPLGLITCITGVSGSGKSTLINDTLAKITARELNRASEEPAPYEAITGLEQLDKVINVDQSPIGRTPRSNPATYTGLFTPIRDLFACVPLSRERGYNVGRFSFNVKG
;
A
#
# COMPACT_ATOMS: atom_id res chain seq x y z
N GLU A 1 1.43 2.50 -11.21
CA GLU A 1 1.66 3.36 -12.40
C GLU A 1 1.31 2.66 -13.71
N ALA A 2 1.65 1.38 -13.91
CA ALA A 2 1.35 0.65 -15.14
C ALA A 2 -0.15 0.61 -15.49
N GLN A 3 -1.01 0.42 -14.49
CA GLN A 3 -2.47 0.44 -14.66
C GLN A 3 -2.97 1.80 -15.17
N ARG A 4 -2.43 2.90 -14.63
CA ARG A 4 -2.78 4.28 -15.02
C ARG A 4 -2.33 4.61 -16.44
N ILE A 5 -1.16 4.13 -16.85
CA ILE A 5 -0.68 4.28 -18.23
C ILE A 5 -1.62 3.53 -19.19
N ARG A 6 -2.04 2.31 -18.85
CA ARG A 6 -3.03 1.55 -19.63
C ARG A 6 -4.35 2.29 -19.73
N LEU A 7 -4.87 2.81 -18.59
CA LEU A 7 -6.10 3.59 -18.56
C LEU A 7 -5.99 4.84 -19.45
N ALA A 8 -4.91 5.60 -19.34
CA ALA A 8 -4.68 6.80 -20.15
C ALA A 8 -4.64 6.48 -21.65
N SER A 9 -4.03 5.35 -22.05
CA SER A 9 -4.01 4.93 -23.46
C SER A 9 -5.41 4.56 -23.99
N GLN A 10 -6.27 4.00 -23.14
CA GLN A 10 -7.63 3.61 -23.52
C GLN A 10 -8.58 4.81 -23.65
N ILE A 11 -8.40 5.87 -22.87
CA ILE A 11 -9.18 7.10 -22.98
C ILE A 11 -9.04 7.74 -24.38
N GLY A 12 -7.84 7.68 -24.96
CA GLY A 12 -7.56 8.19 -26.32
C GLY A 12 -8.12 7.34 -27.45
N SER A 13 -8.57 6.10 -27.18
CA SER A 13 -9.04 5.17 -28.21
C SER A 13 -10.48 5.41 -28.67
N GLY A 14 -11.28 6.18 -27.91
CA GLY A 14 -12.69 6.47 -28.23
C GLY A 14 -13.58 5.23 -28.29
N LEU A 15 -13.21 4.13 -27.65
CA LEU A 15 -13.98 2.89 -27.59
C LEU A 15 -15.31 3.11 -26.87
N THR A 16 -16.36 2.50 -27.39
CA THR A 16 -17.71 2.48 -26.79
C THR A 16 -18.19 1.05 -26.62
N GLY A 17 -19.09 0.82 -25.63
CA GLY A 17 -19.60 -0.51 -25.35
C GLY A 17 -18.60 -1.47 -24.69
N VAL A 18 -17.54 -0.94 -24.10
CA VAL A 18 -16.48 -1.69 -23.40
C VAL A 18 -16.76 -1.74 -21.91
N MET A 19 -16.41 -2.86 -21.27
CA MET A 19 -16.36 -2.97 -19.80
C MET A 19 -14.93 -2.78 -19.33
N TYR A 20 -14.70 -1.79 -18.50
CA TYR A 20 -13.44 -1.54 -17.80
C TYR A 20 -13.54 -2.11 -16.38
N VAL A 21 -12.56 -2.90 -15.96
CA VAL A 21 -12.44 -3.43 -14.61
C VAL A 21 -11.12 -2.93 -14.04
N LEU A 22 -11.20 -2.20 -12.93
CA LEU A 22 -10.06 -1.55 -12.28
C LEU A 22 -10.02 -1.98 -10.81
N ASP A 23 -8.83 -2.33 -10.34
CA ASP A 23 -8.59 -2.75 -8.98
C ASP A 23 -7.75 -1.68 -8.28
N GLU A 24 -8.32 -1.02 -7.26
CA GLU A 24 -7.72 0.05 -6.46
C GLU A 24 -6.95 1.10 -7.27
N PRO A 25 -7.53 1.74 -8.30
CA PRO A 25 -6.79 2.67 -9.14
C PRO A 25 -6.39 3.96 -8.42
N SER A 26 -7.00 4.31 -7.29
CA SER A 26 -6.69 5.47 -6.45
C SER A 26 -5.44 5.27 -5.58
N ILE A 27 -4.98 4.02 -5.39
CA ILE A 27 -3.91 3.71 -4.43
C ILE A 27 -2.65 4.56 -4.65
N GLY A 28 -2.19 5.20 -3.59
CA GLY A 28 -1.00 6.07 -3.60
C GLY A 28 -1.15 7.38 -4.38
N LEU A 29 -2.38 7.78 -4.73
CA LEU A 29 -2.66 9.11 -5.27
C LEU A 29 -2.80 10.15 -4.15
N HIS A 30 -2.40 11.38 -4.47
CA HIS A 30 -2.81 12.55 -3.71
C HIS A 30 -4.27 12.89 -4.05
N GLN A 31 -5.02 13.49 -3.10
CA GLN A 31 -6.43 13.86 -3.28
C GLN A 31 -6.70 14.57 -4.61
N ARG A 32 -5.90 15.58 -4.95
CA ARG A 32 -6.02 16.31 -6.23
C ARG A 32 -5.90 15.42 -7.47
N ASP A 33 -5.08 14.38 -7.39
CA ASP A 33 -4.87 13.46 -8.52
C ASP A 33 -6.00 12.41 -8.56
N ASN A 34 -6.62 12.10 -7.40
CA ASN A 34 -7.81 11.27 -7.30
C ASN A 34 -9.02 11.92 -8.00
N ASP A 35 -9.24 13.23 -7.79
CA ASP A 35 -10.30 13.98 -8.51
C ASP A 35 -10.19 13.85 -10.03
N ARG A 36 -8.95 13.91 -10.55
CA ARG A 36 -8.68 13.72 -11.99
C ARG A 36 -8.94 12.31 -12.45
N LEU A 37 -8.63 11.30 -11.63
CA LEU A 37 -8.95 9.92 -11.92
C LEU A 37 -10.45 9.72 -12.00
N LEU A 38 -11.21 10.19 -11.01
CA LEU A 38 -12.68 10.10 -10.97
C LEU A 38 -13.33 10.79 -12.18
N ALA A 39 -12.90 12.00 -12.52
CA ALA A 39 -13.36 12.70 -13.72
C ALA A 39 -13.09 11.90 -15.00
N THR A 40 -11.96 11.20 -15.06
CA THR A 40 -11.59 10.32 -16.17
C THR A 40 -12.49 9.09 -16.27
N LEU A 41 -12.78 8.43 -15.13
CA LEU A 41 -13.67 7.27 -15.07
C LEU A 41 -15.10 7.62 -15.46
N LYS A 42 -15.60 8.77 -14.98
CA LYS A 42 -16.91 9.31 -15.39
C LYS A 42 -16.97 9.58 -16.90
N ARG A 43 -15.93 10.16 -17.47
CA ARG A 43 -15.85 10.38 -18.92
C ARG A 43 -15.91 9.07 -19.72
N LEU A 44 -15.22 8.01 -19.26
CA LEU A 44 -15.33 6.69 -19.90
C LEU A 44 -16.74 6.14 -19.84
N ARG A 45 -17.43 6.25 -18.70
CA ARG A 45 -18.85 5.90 -18.55
C ARG A 45 -19.73 6.69 -19.52
N ASP A 46 -19.55 8.00 -19.59
CA ASP A 46 -20.36 8.91 -20.40
C ASP A 46 -20.19 8.67 -21.91
N LEU A 47 -19.10 8.01 -22.32
CA LEU A 47 -18.90 7.50 -23.69
C LEU A 47 -19.71 6.22 -23.98
N GLY A 48 -20.55 5.73 -23.05
CA GLY A 48 -21.35 4.53 -23.20
C GLY A 48 -20.64 3.24 -22.79
N ASN A 49 -19.63 3.33 -21.95
CA ASN A 49 -18.92 2.18 -21.38
C ASN A 49 -19.44 1.83 -19.99
N SER A 50 -19.18 0.59 -19.57
CA SER A 50 -19.34 0.16 -18.17
C SER A 50 -18.01 0.25 -17.45
N VAL A 51 -17.98 0.88 -16.27
CA VAL A 51 -16.76 1.02 -15.47
C VAL A 51 -17.00 0.38 -14.10
N ILE A 52 -16.28 -0.71 -13.82
CA ILE A 52 -16.31 -1.42 -12.55
C ILE A 52 -15.01 -1.12 -11.83
N VAL A 53 -15.11 -0.64 -10.60
CA VAL A 53 -13.96 -0.25 -9.80
C VAL A 53 -14.04 -0.94 -8.44
N VAL A 54 -13.00 -1.66 -8.05
CA VAL A 54 -12.81 -2.10 -6.68
C VAL A 54 -12.11 -0.98 -5.95
N GLU A 55 -12.75 -0.38 -4.95
CA GLU A 55 -12.24 0.81 -4.27
C GLU A 55 -12.60 0.83 -2.79
N HIS A 56 -11.76 1.54 -2.03
CA HIS A 56 -11.92 1.79 -0.60
C HIS A 56 -11.93 3.30 -0.29
N ASP A 57 -11.67 4.12 -1.29
CA ASP A 57 -11.67 5.58 -1.17
C ASP A 57 -13.11 6.10 -1.07
N GLU A 58 -13.38 6.90 -0.03
CA GLU A 58 -14.71 7.42 0.26
C GLU A 58 -15.26 8.30 -0.86
N ASP A 59 -14.41 9.14 -1.46
CA ASP A 59 -14.85 10.04 -2.54
C ASP A 59 -15.21 9.23 -3.79
N ALA A 60 -14.45 8.18 -4.11
CA ALA A 60 -14.76 7.29 -5.21
C ALA A 60 -16.09 6.55 -5.01
N ILE A 61 -16.36 6.07 -3.79
CA ILE A 61 -17.62 5.39 -3.45
C ILE A 61 -18.80 6.36 -3.55
N ARG A 62 -18.67 7.59 -3.05
CA ARG A 62 -19.73 8.62 -3.11
C ARG A 62 -20.05 9.09 -4.51
N GLU A 63 -19.05 9.09 -5.40
CA GLU A 63 -19.17 9.52 -6.79
C GLU A 63 -19.65 8.41 -7.75
N ALA A 64 -19.76 7.17 -7.25
CA ALA A 64 -20.27 6.05 -8.02
C ALA A 64 -21.78 6.16 -8.25
N ASP A 65 -22.26 5.68 -9.39
CA ASP A 65 -23.70 5.60 -9.69
C ASP A 65 -24.35 4.44 -8.93
N PHE A 66 -23.59 3.38 -8.65
CA PHE A 66 -24.05 2.15 -8.00
C PHE A 66 -22.93 1.51 -7.21
N VAL A 67 -23.21 1.03 -6.01
CA VAL A 67 -22.26 0.40 -5.11
C VAL A 67 -22.72 -1.00 -4.74
N ILE A 68 -21.83 -1.95 -4.78
CA ILE A 68 -22.02 -3.31 -4.29
C ILE A 68 -21.11 -3.47 -3.07
N ASP A 69 -21.69 -3.57 -1.88
CA ASP A 69 -20.96 -3.75 -0.63
C ASP A 69 -20.91 -5.23 -0.24
N MET A 70 -19.71 -5.72 -0.01
CA MET A 70 -19.42 -7.12 0.28
C MET A 70 -19.09 -7.31 1.75
N GLY A 71 -19.58 -8.39 2.36
CA GLY A 71 -19.30 -8.66 3.77
C GLY A 71 -19.95 -9.94 4.28
N PRO A 72 -20.29 -9.98 5.62
CA PRO A 72 -20.02 -8.98 6.65
C PRO A 72 -18.55 -8.96 7.14
N GLY A 73 -17.79 -10.03 6.94
CA GLY A 73 -16.41 -10.18 7.36
C GLY A 73 -15.46 -10.53 6.23
N ALA A 74 -14.31 -11.12 6.56
CA ALA A 74 -13.31 -11.59 5.61
C ALA A 74 -13.19 -13.11 5.63
N GLY A 75 -12.64 -13.71 4.56
CA GLY A 75 -12.45 -15.15 4.44
C GLY A 75 -13.77 -15.91 4.50
N GLU A 76 -13.86 -16.94 5.36
CA GLU A 76 -15.07 -17.77 5.52
C GLU A 76 -16.30 -17.01 6.03
N HIS A 77 -16.09 -15.85 6.67
CA HIS A 77 -17.15 -14.98 7.20
C HIS A 77 -17.57 -13.88 6.22
N GLY A 78 -17.00 -13.86 5.04
CA GLY A 78 -17.29 -12.90 3.98
C GLY A 78 -18.01 -13.51 2.80
N GLY A 79 -17.86 -12.86 1.63
CA GLY A 79 -18.33 -13.39 0.35
C GLY A 79 -19.82 -13.19 0.05
N ASN A 80 -20.55 -12.47 0.91
CA ASN A 80 -21.96 -12.12 0.67
C ASN A 80 -22.09 -10.69 0.17
N VAL A 81 -23.09 -10.43 -0.67
CA VAL A 81 -23.53 -9.08 -0.98
C VAL A 81 -24.44 -8.61 0.14
N LEU A 82 -24.04 -7.60 0.89
CA LEU A 82 -24.85 -7.01 1.97
C LEU A 82 -25.90 -6.09 1.40
N ILE A 83 -25.51 -5.24 0.47
CA ILE A 83 -26.37 -4.30 -0.22
C ILE A 83 -25.78 -4.01 -1.61
N ALA A 84 -26.68 -3.77 -2.58
CA ALA A 84 -26.34 -3.38 -3.94
C ALA A 84 -27.33 -2.29 -4.36
N ASP A 85 -26.93 -1.01 -4.24
CA ASP A 85 -27.78 0.15 -4.50
C ASP A 85 -26.93 1.43 -4.64
N THR A 86 -27.56 2.62 -4.64
CA THR A 86 -26.86 3.90 -4.67
C THR A 86 -26.04 4.14 -3.40
N PRO A 87 -25.00 4.99 -3.45
CA PRO A 87 -24.18 5.33 -2.29
C PRO A 87 -24.98 5.78 -1.06
N GLU A 88 -26.06 6.54 -1.27
CA GLU A 88 -26.92 7.05 -0.18
C GLU A 88 -27.65 5.92 0.54
N LYS A 89 -28.11 4.90 -0.20
CA LYS A 89 -28.77 3.74 0.41
C LYS A 89 -27.76 2.83 1.11
N VAL A 90 -26.56 2.70 0.57
CA VAL A 90 -25.46 2.00 1.25
C VAL A 90 -25.13 2.71 2.56
N ALA A 91 -25.02 4.04 2.57
CA ALA A 91 -24.79 4.82 3.78
C ALA A 91 -25.91 4.68 4.82
N ALA A 92 -27.14 4.40 4.39
CA ALA A 92 -28.28 4.16 5.28
C ALA A 92 -28.35 2.71 5.81
N CYS A 93 -27.64 1.77 5.22
CA CYS A 93 -27.65 0.36 5.58
C CYS A 93 -26.92 0.12 6.91
N ALA A 94 -27.65 -0.33 7.94
CA ALA A 94 -27.08 -0.55 9.28
C ALA A 94 -26.11 -1.72 9.34
N GLU A 95 -26.26 -2.72 8.48
CA GLU A 95 -25.42 -3.92 8.43
C GLU A 95 -24.10 -3.68 7.67
N SER A 96 -24.06 -2.66 6.82
CA SER A 96 -22.88 -2.28 6.06
C SER A 96 -21.89 -1.51 6.92
N ILE A 97 -20.68 -2.05 7.11
CA ILE A 97 -19.57 -1.33 7.77
C ILE A 97 -19.18 -0.12 6.91
N THR A 98 -19.09 -0.29 5.60
CA THR A 98 -18.86 0.80 4.63
C THR A 98 -19.91 1.90 4.81
N GLY A 99 -21.19 1.52 4.91
CA GLY A 99 -22.29 2.47 5.14
C GLY A 99 -22.18 3.22 6.47
N GLN A 100 -21.72 2.56 7.53
CA GLN A 100 -21.50 3.22 8.83
C GLN A 100 -20.42 4.30 8.74
N TYR A 101 -19.34 4.07 8.00
CA TYR A 101 -18.30 5.09 7.74
C TYR A 101 -18.83 6.20 6.85
N LEU A 102 -19.49 5.88 5.73
CA LEU A 102 -20.07 6.86 4.82
C LEU A 102 -21.11 7.78 5.51
N SER A 103 -21.88 7.24 6.44
CA SER A 103 -22.88 8.02 7.21
C SER A 103 -22.27 8.79 8.39
N GLY A 104 -21.01 8.58 8.72
CA GLY A 104 -20.37 9.17 9.89
C GLY A 104 -20.78 8.55 11.25
N LYS A 105 -21.55 7.47 11.26
CA LYS A 105 -21.87 6.72 12.51
C LYS A 105 -20.62 6.13 13.13
N THR A 106 -19.69 5.70 12.29
CA THR A 106 -18.38 5.20 12.68
C THR A 106 -17.32 6.06 12.04
N ALA A 107 -16.31 6.45 12.78
CA ALA A 107 -15.20 7.24 12.30
C ALA A 107 -13.91 6.84 13.05
N ILE A 108 -12.77 6.99 12.38
CA ILE A 108 -11.48 6.89 13.05
C ILE A 108 -11.31 8.14 13.91
N ALA A 109 -11.24 7.96 15.23
CA ALA A 109 -11.10 9.07 16.15
C ALA A 109 -9.79 9.84 15.91
N VAL A 110 -9.91 11.13 15.66
CA VAL A 110 -8.75 12.03 15.64
C VAL A 110 -8.41 12.37 17.09
N PRO A 111 -7.18 12.12 17.57
CA PRO A 111 -6.80 12.40 18.94
C PRO A 111 -6.90 13.91 19.22
N SER A 112 -7.54 14.25 20.34
CA SER A 112 -7.69 15.64 20.80
C SER A 112 -6.33 16.27 21.20
N GLU A 113 -5.42 15.43 21.69
CA GLU A 113 -4.07 15.83 22.06
C GLU A 113 -3.04 15.08 21.21
N ARG A 114 -2.00 15.80 20.77
CA ARG A 114 -0.88 15.23 20.04
C ARG A 114 0.30 15.07 20.96
N THR A 115 1.08 13.99 20.76
CA THR A 115 2.37 13.86 21.45
C THR A 115 3.26 15.05 21.08
N PRO A 116 3.77 15.81 22.08
CA PRO A 116 4.59 17.00 21.80
C PRO A 116 5.93 16.62 21.18
N VAL A 117 6.42 17.52 20.34
CA VAL A 117 7.78 17.41 19.78
C VAL A 117 8.80 17.63 20.90
N ASN A 118 9.77 16.72 21.05
CA ASN A 118 10.94 16.92 21.89
C ASN A 118 12.09 17.50 21.05
N PRO A 119 12.52 18.76 21.27
CA PRO A 119 13.59 19.39 20.51
C PRO A 119 14.95 18.70 20.62
N GLU A 120 15.18 17.92 21.68
CA GLU A 120 16.42 17.18 21.90
C GLU A 120 16.47 15.87 21.10
N ARG A 121 15.31 15.42 20.60
CA ARG A 121 15.17 14.17 19.86
C ARG A 121 14.80 14.44 18.41
N MET A 122 15.78 14.91 17.65
CA MET A 122 15.61 15.27 16.24
C MET A 122 16.63 14.58 15.35
N LEU A 123 16.18 14.09 14.21
CA LEU A 123 17.03 13.73 13.08
C LEU A 123 16.97 14.86 12.06
N VAL A 124 18.11 15.42 11.70
CA VAL A 124 18.17 16.55 10.77
C VAL A 124 19.01 16.17 9.56
N LEU A 125 18.35 16.10 8.40
CA LEU A 125 18.99 15.92 7.10
C LEU A 125 19.10 17.29 6.40
N LYS A 126 20.30 17.72 6.06
CA LYS A 126 20.57 19.00 5.39
C LYS A 126 21.00 18.79 3.94
N GLY A 127 20.56 19.68 3.08
CA GLY A 127 21.08 19.80 1.74
C GLY A 127 20.72 18.67 0.79
N ALA A 128 19.54 18.05 0.93
CA ALA A 128 19.08 17.01 0.01
C ALA A 128 18.81 17.59 -1.39
N ARG A 129 19.44 17.00 -2.44
CA ARG A 129 19.46 17.54 -3.82
C ARG A 129 19.15 16.49 -4.89
N GLY A 130 18.71 15.31 -4.52
CA GLY A 130 18.35 14.28 -5.51
C GLY A 130 17.20 14.72 -6.41
N ASN A 131 17.24 14.39 -7.68
CA ASN A 131 16.20 14.67 -8.68
C ASN A 131 15.71 16.14 -8.64
N ASN A 132 14.44 16.35 -8.25
CA ASN A 132 13.82 17.68 -8.19
C ASN A 132 13.97 18.39 -6.85
N LEU A 133 14.69 17.82 -5.88
CA LEU A 133 14.92 18.45 -4.57
C LEU A 133 15.84 19.69 -4.69
N LYS A 134 15.42 20.76 -4.07
CA LYS A 134 16.10 22.07 -4.13
C LYS A 134 16.79 22.37 -2.81
N ASN A 135 17.86 21.62 -2.49
CA ASN A 135 18.65 21.82 -1.27
C ASN A 135 17.78 21.76 0.00
N VAL A 136 16.96 20.71 0.10
CA VAL A 136 15.95 20.58 1.16
C VAL A 136 16.59 20.22 2.49
N THR A 137 16.19 20.91 3.56
CA THR A 137 16.44 20.49 4.93
C THR A 137 15.19 19.80 5.48
N LEU A 138 15.37 18.59 6.00
CA LEU A 138 14.31 17.83 6.69
C LEU A 138 14.66 17.74 8.17
N GLU A 139 13.78 18.25 9.01
CA GLU A 139 13.82 18.10 10.46
C GLU A 139 12.76 17.08 10.88
N LEU A 140 13.19 15.93 11.35
CA LEU A 140 12.34 14.80 11.69
C LEU A 140 12.34 14.58 13.19
N PRO A 141 11.23 14.85 13.90
CA PRO A 141 11.13 14.56 15.32
C PRO A 141 11.07 13.05 15.55
N LEU A 142 11.92 12.54 16.43
CA LEU A 142 11.98 11.13 16.79
C LEU A 142 10.95 10.77 17.87
N GLY A 143 10.44 9.53 17.80
CA GLY A 143 9.43 9.03 18.72
C GLY A 143 8.00 9.45 18.38
N LEU A 144 7.78 10.01 17.20
CA LEU A 144 6.47 10.42 16.69
C LEU A 144 6.12 9.71 15.40
N ILE A 145 4.83 9.69 15.06
CA ILE A 145 4.38 9.32 13.71
C ILE A 145 4.47 10.58 12.85
N THR A 146 5.32 10.53 11.83
CA THR A 146 5.50 11.65 10.88
C THR A 146 5.03 11.23 9.49
N CYS A 147 4.09 11.97 8.92
CA CYS A 147 3.59 11.75 7.56
C CYS A 147 4.29 12.70 6.57
N ILE A 148 4.81 12.15 5.48
CA ILE A 148 5.34 12.93 4.36
C ILE A 148 4.29 12.92 3.25
N THR A 149 3.71 14.07 2.97
CA THR A 149 2.60 14.25 2.03
C THR A 149 2.94 15.22 0.91
N GLY A 150 2.13 15.26 -0.11
CA GLY A 150 2.27 16.13 -1.27
C GLY A 150 1.88 15.44 -2.58
N VAL A 151 1.69 16.21 -3.64
CA VAL A 151 1.26 15.72 -4.95
C VAL A 151 2.24 14.71 -5.55
N SER A 152 1.78 13.90 -6.50
CA SER A 152 2.65 12.98 -7.24
C SER A 152 3.78 13.74 -7.93
N GLY A 153 5.02 13.20 -7.85
CA GLY A 153 6.21 13.87 -8.41
C GLY A 153 6.77 15.03 -7.58
N SER A 154 6.25 15.31 -6.38
CA SER A 154 6.78 16.42 -5.52
C SER A 154 8.15 16.15 -4.89
N GLY A 155 8.70 14.94 -5.03
CA GLY A 155 10.01 14.58 -4.49
C GLY A 155 9.99 13.79 -3.18
N LYS A 156 8.81 13.38 -2.67
CA LYS A 156 8.67 12.60 -1.42
C LYS A 156 9.54 11.35 -1.41
N SER A 157 9.43 10.52 -2.45
CA SER A 157 10.22 9.27 -2.55
C SER A 157 11.71 9.55 -2.66
N THR A 158 12.10 10.60 -3.38
CA THR A 158 13.51 11.01 -3.46
C THR A 158 14.04 11.44 -2.11
N LEU A 159 13.28 12.25 -1.36
CA LEU A 159 13.70 12.70 -0.03
C LEU A 159 13.77 11.55 0.97
N ILE A 160 12.76 10.70 1.01
CA ILE A 160 12.65 9.65 2.01
C ILE A 160 13.36 8.37 1.56
N ASN A 161 12.98 7.77 0.42
CA ASN A 161 13.49 6.46 0.01
C ASN A 161 14.90 6.53 -0.57
N ASP A 162 15.15 7.49 -1.49
CA ASP A 162 16.43 7.57 -2.17
C ASP A 162 17.50 8.30 -1.34
N THR A 163 17.11 9.13 -0.38
CA THR A 163 18.06 9.89 0.46
C THR A 163 18.06 9.36 1.89
N LEU A 164 17.04 9.68 2.69
CA LEU A 164 17.03 9.40 4.14
C LEU A 164 17.15 7.90 4.44
N ALA A 165 16.31 7.05 3.84
CA ALA A 165 16.29 5.63 4.10
C ALA A 165 17.62 4.95 3.72
N LYS A 166 18.25 5.36 2.61
CA LYS A 166 19.56 4.83 2.22
C LYS A 166 20.69 5.29 3.13
N ILE A 167 20.68 6.56 3.59
CA ILE A 167 21.65 7.04 4.58
C ILE A 167 21.52 6.21 5.86
N THR A 168 20.30 6.12 6.40
CA THR A 168 20.06 5.39 7.65
C THR A 168 20.38 3.89 7.52
N ALA A 169 20.04 3.26 6.39
CA ALA A 169 20.36 1.86 6.13
C ALA A 169 21.90 1.65 6.04
N ARG A 170 22.62 2.57 5.41
CA ARG A 170 24.09 2.50 5.32
C ARG A 170 24.75 2.63 6.69
N GLU A 171 24.35 3.63 7.46
CA GLU A 171 25.00 3.95 8.75
C GLU A 171 24.58 2.96 9.87
N LEU A 172 23.32 2.54 9.92
CA LEU A 172 22.80 1.70 11.01
C LEU A 172 22.79 0.20 10.65
N ASN A 173 22.47 -0.15 9.39
CA ASN A 173 22.33 -1.55 8.96
C ASN A 173 23.50 -2.05 8.09
N ARG A 174 24.53 -1.22 7.83
CA ARG A 174 25.68 -1.53 6.96
C ARG A 174 25.29 -1.91 5.53
N ALA A 175 24.22 -1.32 5.01
CA ALA A 175 23.81 -1.51 3.62
C ALA A 175 24.79 -0.84 2.65
N SER A 176 24.93 -1.39 1.44
CA SER A 176 25.86 -0.88 0.42
C SER A 176 25.25 0.14 -0.54
N GLU A 177 23.97 0.45 -0.40
CA GLU A 177 23.27 1.35 -1.33
C GLU A 177 23.72 2.81 -1.15
N GLU A 178 24.01 3.46 -2.29
CA GLU A 178 24.34 4.87 -2.33
C GLU A 178 23.10 5.75 -2.19
N PRO A 179 23.09 6.69 -1.21
CA PRO A 179 22.02 7.68 -1.10
C PRO A 179 22.11 8.76 -2.18
N ALA A 180 20.98 9.40 -2.46
CA ALA A 180 20.98 10.61 -3.29
C ALA A 180 21.79 11.73 -2.62
N PRO A 181 22.30 12.74 -3.39
CA PRO A 181 23.18 13.76 -2.86
C PRO A 181 22.57 14.58 -1.72
N TYR A 182 23.33 14.77 -0.65
CA TYR A 182 22.98 15.56 0.54
C TYR A 182 24.26 16.21 1.12
N GLU A 183 24.11 17.10 2.07
CA GLU A 183 25.25 17.76 2.73
C GLU A 183 25.65 17.10 4.04
N ALA A 184 24.69 16.93 4.94
CA ALA A 184 24.94 16.39 6.28
C ALA A 184 23.68 15.77 6.87
N ILE A 185 23.88 14.87 7.83
CA ILE A 185 22.82 14.33 8.67
C ILE A 185 23.32 14.31 10.12
N THR A 186 22.42 14.64 11.06
CA THR A 186 22.69 14.59 12.51
C THR A 186 21.54 13.91 13.24
N GLY A 187 21.79 13.34 14.42
CA GLY A 187 20.78 12.66 15.24
C GLY A 187 20.66 11.15 14.96
N LEU A 188 21.51 10.59 14.10
CA LEU A 188 21.52 9.14 13.80
C LEU A 188 21.91 8.29 15.02
N GLU A 189 22.71 8.83 15.92
CA GLU A 189 23.14 8.18 17.16
C GLU A 189 21.98 7.89 18.13
N GLN A 190 20.81 8.44 17.87
CA GLN A 190 19.58 8.20 18.63
C GLN A 190 18.74 7.03 18.09
N LEU A 191 19.22 6.38 17.04
CA LEU A 191 18.54 5.27 16.37
C LEU A 191 19.42 4.02 16.35
N ASP A 192 18.83 2.87 16.69
CA ASP A 192 19.55 1.58 16.67
C ASP A 192 19.57 0.95 15.28
N LYS A 193 18.48 1.05 14.53
CA LYS A 193 18.33 0.47 13.19
C LYS A 193 17.19 1.13 12.42
N VAL A 194 17.18 0.92 11.10
CA VAL A 194 16.07 1.25 10.23
C VAL A 194 15.45 -0.02 9.66
N ILE A 195 14.11 -0.04 9.59
CA ILE A 195 13.34 -1.07 8.91
C ILE A 195 12.55 -0.38 7.81
N ASN A 196 12.80 -0.77 6.57
CA ASN A 196 12.05 -0.27 5.41
C ASN A 196 10.96 -1.29 5.05
N VAL A 197 9.71 -0.83 5.01
CA VAL A 197 8.55 -1.62 4.58
C VAL A 197 7.96 -0.93 3.35
N ASP A 198 8.04 -1.59 2.22
CA ASP A 198 7.54 -1.07 0.95
C ASP A 198 6.39 -1.94 0.40
N GLN A 199 5.86 -1.56 -0.75
CA GLN A 199 4.80 -2.28 -1.45
C GLN A 199 5.33 -3.39 -2.38
N SER A 200 6.59 -3.79 -2.25
CA SER A 200 7.18 -4.86 -3.04
C SER A 200 6.50 -6.20 -2.74
N PRO A 201 6.31 -7.06 -3.74
CA PRO A 201 5.82 -8.41 -3.51
C PRO A 201 6.71 -9.18 -2.53
N ILE A 202 6.11 -10.02 -1.67
CA ILE A 202 6.79 -10.87 -0.68
C ILE A 202 7.86 -11.81 -1.31
N GLY A 203 7.88 -11.88 -2.63
CA GLY A 203 8.91 -12.62 -3.37
C GLY A 203 8.74 -12.48 -4.87
N ARG A 204 9.78 -12.86 -5.61
CA ARG A 204 9.87 -12.67 -7.06
C ARG A 204 9.18 -13.75 -7.89
N THR A 205 8.60 -14.76 -7.26
CA THR A 205 8.00 -15.89 -7.96
C THR A 205 6.56 -16.15 -7.49
N PRO A 206 5.68 -16.73 -8.34
CA PRO A 206 4.33 -17.13 -7.94
C PRO A 206 4.30 -18.16 -6.80
N ARG A 207 5.44 -18.77 -6.45
CA ARG A 207 5.60 -19.73 -5.37
C ARG A 207 5.95 -19.08 -4.03
N SER A 208 6.16 -17.78 -4.01
CA SER A 208 6.40 -17.02 -2.79
C SER A 208 5.10 -16.86 -2.02
N ASN A 209 5.13 -17.21 -0.74
CA ASN A 209 3.98 -17.11 0.15
C ASN A 209 4.42 -16.62 1.54
N PRO A 210 3.50 -16.12 2.38
CA PRO A 210 3.82 -15.59 3.70
C PRO A 210 4.56 -16.58 4.60
N ALA A 211 4.20 -17.86 4.58
CA ALA A 211 4.83 -18.87 5.43
C ALA A 211 6.30 -19.12 5.05
N THR A 212 6.62 -19.06 3.76
CA THR A 212 8.02 -19.15 3.28
C THR A 212 8.80 -17.89 3.63
N TYR A 213 8.20 -16.71 3.46
CA TYR A 213 8.83 -15.43 3.75
C TYR A 213 9.17 -15.27 5.24
N THR A 214 8.26 -15.64 6.11
CA THR A 214 8.46 -15.58 7.58
C THR A 214 9.34 -16.71 8.12
N GLY A 215 9.72 -17.68 7.29
CA GLY A 215 10.46 -18.87 7.71
C GLY A 215 9.61 -19.94 8.42
N LEU A 216 8.31 -19.69 8.65
CA LEU A 216 7.40 -20.62 9.32
C LEU A 216 7.28 -21.96 8.59
N PHE A 217 7.43 -21.96 7.28
CA PHE A 217 7.30 -23.17 6.48
C PHE A 217 8.47 -24.17 6.67
N THR A 218 9.63 -23.70 7.15
CA THR A 218 10.79 -24.57 7.42
C THR A 218 10.48 -25.61 8.50
N PRO A 219 10.09 -25.25 9.74
CA PRO A 219 9.75 -26.25 10.77
C PRO A 219 8.55 -27.12 10.37
N ILE A 220 7.62 -26.62 9.58
CA ILE A 220 6.50 -27.43 9.06
C ILE A 220 7.03 -28.55 8.15
N ARG A 221 7.93 -28.26 7.21
CA ARG A 221 8.55 -29.24 6.33
C ARG A 221 9.37 -30.28 7.10
N ASP A 222 10.12 -29.85 8.11
CA ASP A 222 10.88 -30.72 8.97
C ASP A 222 9.96 -31.71 9.71
N LEU A 223 8.84 -31.20 10.25
CA LEU A 223 7.83 -32.04 10.90
C LEU A 223 7.29 -33.11 9.94
N PHE A 224 6.86 -32.69 8.74
CA PHE A 224 6.34 -33.65 7.73
C PHE A 224 7.39 -34.66 7.27
N ALA A 225 8.66 -34.30 7.16
CA ALA A 225 9.73 -35.23 6.84
C ALA A 225 9.99 -36.27 7.97
N CYS A 226 9.69 -35.91 9.21
CA CYS A 226 9.87 -36.75 10.39
C CYS A 226 8.73 -37.77 10.63
N VAL A 227 7.57 -37.65 9.98
CA VAL A 227 6.45 -38.58 10.22
C VAL A 227 6.79 -39.99 9.71
N PRO A 228 6.26 -41.08 10.34
CA PRO A 228 6.62 -42.46 10.01
C PRO A 228 6.48 -42.78 8.52
N LEU A 229 5.39 -42.38 7.90
CA LEU A 229 5.13 -42.61 6.48
C LEU A 229 6.18 -41.97 5.56
N SER A 230 6.63 -40.76 5.91
CA SER A 230 7.67 -40.06 5.14
C SER A 230 9.03 -40.78 5.24
N ARG A 231 9.37 -41.27 6.42
CA ARG A 231 10.60 -42.06 6.64
C ARG A 231 10.56 -43.39 5.88
N GLU A 232 9.45 -44.10 5.94
CA GLU A 232 9.23 -45.35 5.22
C GLU A 232 9.38 -45.16 3.71
N ARG A 233 8.88 -44.04 3.16
CA ARG A 233 8.95 -43.71 1.73
C ARG A 233 10.22 -42.98 1.31
N GLY A 234 11.15 -42.73 2.24
CA GLY A 234 12.40 -42.00 1.97
C GLY A 234 12.19 -40.53 1.59
N TYR A 235 11.09 -39.91 2.03
CA TYR A 235 10.84 -38.50 1.76
C TYR A 235 11.69 -37.61 2.68
N ASN A 236 12.43 -36.68 2.08
CA ASN A 236 13.19 -35.68 2.79
C ASN A 236 12.47 -34.32 2.80
N VAL A 237 13.01 -33.32 3.49
CA VAL A 237 12.46 -31.98 3.63
C VAL A 237 12.18 -31.30 2.27
N GLY A 238 12.98 -31.60 1.26
CA GLY A 238 12.82 -31.08 -0.10
C GLY A 238 11.49 -31.49 -0.74
N ARG A 239 10.98 -32.69 -0.44
CA ARG A 239 9.69 -33.22 -0.96
C ARG A 239 8.52 -32.35 -0.60
N PHE A 240 8.60 -31.65 0.53
CA PHE A 240 7.55 -30.78 1.07
C PHE A 240 7.79 -29.28 0.72
N SER A 241 8.63 -29.00 -0.28
CA SER A 241 8.95 -27.64 -0.72
C SER A 241 8.17 -27.28 -1.98
N PHE A 242 7.67 -26.03 -2.04
CA PHE A 242 7.07 -25.49 -3.27
C PHE A 242 8.10 -25.26 -4.39
N ASN A 243 9.38 -25.19 -4.06
CA ASN A 243 10.46 -24.84 -4.98
C ASN A 243 11.17 -26.04 -5.59
N VAL A 244 10.89 -27.27 -5.14
CA VAL A 244 11.49 -28.50 -5.63
C VAL A 244 10.43 -29.31 -6.33
N LYS A 245 10.74 -29.80 -7.53
CA LYS A 245 9.86 -30.78 -8.21
C LYS A 245 9.87 -32.07 -7.38
N GLY A 246 8.70 -32.53 -7.02
CA GLY A 246 8.50 -33.76 -6.30
C GLY A 246 8.72 -35.00 -7.16
#